data_0991df8987a967250daedd2a5bc545c2
#
_entry.id   0991df8987a967250daedd2a5bc545c2
#
_cell.length_a   1.000
_cell.length_b   1.000
_cell.length_c   1.000
_cell.angle_alpha   90.00
_cell.angle_beta   90.00
_cell.angle_gamma   90.00
#
_symmetry.space_group_name_H-M   'P 1'
#
loop_
_entity.id
_entity.type
_entity.pdbx_description
1 polymer ?
#
loop_
_entity_poly.entity_id
_entity_poly.type
_entity_poly.pdbx_seq_one_letter_code
_entity_poly.pdbx_strand_id
1 'polypeptide(L)'
;KMLKGGGGKLSRFEGFHRKYLNLSDQSYRSNRQLRKNPPQADVYICGSDQIWNASEQFGIDSSYFLDFAPKEVPRISYAASFGRAKVHPRFKSETADLICSMDEISVREQSGVGIVKELSDRDAEWVPDPTLLVNDGYPEAVLPTDQSEDYIFSYTLRSRELVSSIEKHLATSTGLEVVSPMTLAASGHGEPGPLEWLGYIKSSKVVITNSYHGTLFSIIFKKPFVFVALSGAKAGFNERANSLLHGLGLQGRMMDSYDEDRLQAIMEQDFDWERVHQQIEAWRVVANGFLETSISGGE
;
A
#
# COMPACT_ATOMS: atom_id res chain seq x y z
N LYS A 1 -21.45 13.81 -26.38
CA LYS A 1 -20.09 14.38 -26.41
C LYS A 1 -19.26 13.63 -25.35
N MET A 2 -18.49 12.64 -25.77
CA MET A 2 -17.52 11.93 -24.93
C MET A 2 -16.44 12.92 -24.50
N LEU A 3 -16.18 12.99 -23.20
CA LEU A 3 -15.10 13.77 -22.62
C LEU A 3 -13.75 13.13 -23.06
N LYS A 4 -13.02 13.81 -23.92
CA LYS A 4 -11.72 13.41 -24.48
C LYS A 4 -10.55 13.60 -23.47
N GLY A 5 -10.71 13.28 -22.20
CA GLY A 5 -9.67 13.45 -21.18
C GLY A 5 -9.32 12.20 -20.36
N GLY A 6 -10.12 11.15 -20.39
CA GLY A 6 -9.93 9.94 -19.56
C GLY A 6 -9.26 8.75 -20.26
N GLY A 7 -9.09 8.80 -21.57
CA GLY A 7 -8.62 7.63 -22.34
C GLY A 7 -7.16 7.23 -22.07
N GLY A 8 -6.30 8.17 -21.72
CA GLY A 8 -4.86 7.89 -21.52
C GLY A 8 -4.57 7.12 -20.24
N LYS A 9 -5.15 7.50 -19.11
CA LYS A 9 -4.94 6.83 -17.80
C LYS A 9 -5.51 5.42 -17.79
N LEU A 10 -6.77 5.25 -18.17
CA LEU A 10 -7.41 3.93 -18.27
C LEU A 10 -6.59 2.98 -19.16
N SER A 11 -6.16 3.45 -20.33
CA SER A 11 -5.36 2.67 -21.28
C SER A 11 -4.03 2.22 -20.69
N ARG A 12 -3.33 3.04 -19.88
CA ARG A 12 -2.08 2.69 -19.20
C ARG A 12 -2.30 1.64 -18.13
N PHE A 13 -3.35 1.76 -17.32
CA PHE A 13 -3.72 0.76 -16.33
C PHE A 13 -4.15 -0.57 -16.96
N GLU A 14 -4.98 -0.53 -18.01
CA GLU A 14 -5.37 -1.74 -18.75
C GLU A 14 -4.17 -2.42 -19.41
N GLY A 15 -3.24 -1.65 -19.97
CA GLY A 15 -1.98 -2.15 -20.52
C GLY A 15 -1.12 -2.84 -19.47
N PHE A 16 -1.02 -2.21 -18.28
CA PHE A 16 -0.32 -2.79 -17.13
C PHE A 16 -0.97 -4.11 -16.69
N HIS A 17 -2.29 -4.13 -16.51
CA HIS A 17 -3.02 -5.34 -16.12
C HIS A 17 -2.80 -6.50 -17.09
N ARG A 18 -2.94 -6.25 -18.41
CA ARG A 18 -2.73 -7.28 -19.43
C ARG A 18 -1.30 -7.83 -19.47
N LYS A 19 -0.32 -6.99 -19.16
CA LYS A 19 1.09 -7.37 -19.27
C LYS A 19 1.61 -8.08 -18.02
N TYR A 20 1.14 -7.67 -16.85
CA TYR A 20 1.76 -8.08 -15.57
C TYR A 20 0.86 -8.92 -14.68
N LEU A 21 -0.47 -8.95 -14.91
CA LEU A 21 -1.37 -9.76 -14.10
C LEU A 21 -1.80 -11.00 -14.87
N ASN A 22 -1.67 -12.15 -14.24
CA ASN A 22 -2.24 -13.41 -14.71
C ASN A 22 -3.69 -13.50 -14.25
N LEU A 23 -4.61 -12.99 -15.07
CA LEU A 23 -6.03 -12.95 -14.75
C LEU A 23 -6.70 -14.26 -15.17
N SER A 24 -7.70 -14.71 -14.41
CA SER A 24 -8.55 -15.82 -14.80
C SER A 24 -9.36 -15.48 -16.07
N ASP A 25 -9.62 -16.47 -16.91
CA ASP A 25 -10.41 -16.31 -18.14
C ASP A 25 -11.87 -15.91 -17.83
N GLN A 26 -12.35 -16.24 -16.65
CA GLN A 26 -13.71 -15.97 -16.22
C GLN A 26 -13.79 -14.70 -15.39
N SER A 27 -14.70 -13.80 -15.75
CA SER A 27 -15.08 -12.63 -14.94
C SER A 27 -16.29 -12.94 -14.07
N TYR A 28 -16.19 -12.56 -12.78
CA TYR A 28 -17.28 -12.75 -11.82
C TYR A 28 -17.92 -11.39 -11.50
N ARG A 29 -19.26 -11.36 -11.49
CA ARG A 29 -20.05 -10.15 -11.21
C ARG A 29 -20.73 -10.17 -9.83
N SER A 30 -20.56 -11.24 -9.09
CA SER A 30 -21.12 -11.40 -7.74
C SER A 30 -20.47 -12.57 -7.00
N ASN A 31 -20.45 -12.52 -5.66
CA ASN A 31 -19.99 -13.61 -4.81
C ASN A 31 -20.80 -14.90 -5.05
N ARG A 32 -22.06 -14.79 -5.44
CA ARG A 32 -22.89 -15.97 -5.81
C ARG A 32 -22.34 -16.69 -7.04
N GLN A 33 -21.88 -15.94 -8.06
CA GLN A 33 -21.27 -16.55 -9.26
C GLN A 33 -19.93 -17.19 -8.91
N LEU A 34 -19.12 -16.51 -8.09
CA LEU A 34 -17.82 -16.99 -7.64
C LEU A 34 -17.95 -18.29 -6.83
N ARG A 35 -18.89 -18.36 -5.86
CA ARG A 35 -19.17 -19.59 -5.09
C ARG A 35 -19.70 -20.73 -5.95
N LYS A 36 -20.47 -20.43 -7.00
CA LYS A 36 -21.02 -21.46 -7.89
C LYS A 36 -19.96 -22.11 -8.77
N ASN A 37 -18.96 -21.35 -9.17
CA ASN A 37 -17.93 -21.78 -10.09
C ASN A 37 -16.59 -21.11 -9.74
N PRO A 38 -15.98 -21.46 -8.58
CA PRO A 38 -14.73 -20.86 -8.15
C PRO A 38 -13.59 -21.20 -9.14
N PRO A 39 -12.58 -20.32 -9.31
CA PRO A 39 -11.36 -20.69 -10.04
C PRO A 39 -10.76 -21.94 -9.40
N GLN A 40 -10.26 -22.86 -10.20
CA GLN A 40 -9.53 -24.01 -9.65
C GLN A 40 -8.16 -23.58 -9.15
N ALA A 41 -7.82 -23.98 -7.95
CA ALA A 41 -6.54 -23.69 -7.32
C ALA A 41 -6.23 -24.73 -6.23
N ASP A 42 -4.96 -24.97 -5.97
CA ASP A 42 -4.49 -25.80 -4.88
C ASP A 42 -4.49 -25.05 -3.55
N VAL A 43 -4.35 -23.70 -3.60
CA VAL A 43 -4.42 -22.79 -2.47
C VAL A 43 -5.05 -21.49 -2.92
N TYR A 44 -5.91 -20.90 -2.09
CA TYR A 44 -6.41 -19.54 -2.29
C TYR A 44 -5.71 -18.59 -1.34
N ILE A 45 -5.12 -17.51 -1.90
CA ILE A 45 -4.47 -16.46 -1.11
C ILE A 45 -5.17 -15.14 -1.38
N CYS A 46 -5.68 -14.47 -0.35
CA CYS A 46 -6.16 -13.10 -0.42
C CYS A 46 -5.14 -12.12 0.16
N GLY A 47 -5.17 -10.90 -0.30
CA GLY A 47 -4.35 -9.79 0.21
C GLY A 47 -3.46 -9.25 -0.91
N SER A 48 -2.73 -8.21 -0.71
CA SER A 48 -2.63 -7.25 0.38
C SER A 48 -3.65 -6.10 0.19
N ASP A 49 -3.36 -4.90 0.69
CA ASP A 49 -4.19 -3.70 0.70
C ASP A 49 -5.44 -3.80 1.59
N GLN A 50 -6.28 -2.79 1.55
CA GLN A 50 -7.41 -2.58 2.48
C GLN A 50 -8.60 -3.50 2.17
N ILE A 51 -8.35 -4.76 1.84
CA ILE A 51 -9.40 -5.72 1.46
C ILE A 51 -10.34 -6.07 2.62
N TRP A 52 -9.91 -5.86 3.87
CA TRP A 52 -10.73 -6.06 5.07
C TRP A 52 -11.25 -4.76 5.70
N ASN A 53 -11.14 -3.63 4.98
CA ASN A 53 -11.64 -2.33 5.43
C ASN A 53 -13.11 -2.11 5.03
N ALA A 54 -14.02 -2.74 5.74
CA ALA A 54 -15.46 -2.64 5.49
C ALA A 54 -16.01 -1.19 5.53
N SER A 55 -15.35 -0.28 6.23
CA SER A 55 -15.76 1.13 6.30
C SER A 55 -15.53 1.88 5.00
N GLU A 56 -14.46 1.57 4.26
CA GLU A 56 -14.13 2.19 2.98
C GLU A 56 -14.81 1.49 1.79
N GLN A 57 -15.12 0.21 1.94
CA GLN A 57 -15.78 -0.60 0.92
C GLN A 57 -17.31 -0.51 0.98
N PHE A 58 -17.87 0.33 1.87
CA PHE A 58 -19.31 0.45 2.12
C PHE A 58 -19.98 -0.85 2.58
N GLY A 59 -19.22 -1.78 3.15
CA GLY A 59 -19.67 -3.08 3.65
C GLY A 59 -18.55 -4.12 3.61
N ILE A 60 -18.87 -5.32 4.05
CA ILE A 60 -17.98 -6.47 3.94
C ILE A 60 -18.18 -7.12 2.57
N ASP A 61 -17.09 -7.34 1.85
CA ASP A 61 -17.10 -8.24 0.70
C ASP A 61 -16.44 -9.56 1.12
N SER A 62 -17.27 -10.59 1.30
CA SER A 62 -16.82 -11.89 1.78
C SER A 62 -15.87 -12.61 0.83
N SER A 63 -15.82 -12.21 -0.44
CA SER A 63 -14.85 -12.76 -1.40
C SER A 63 -13.39 -12.44 -1.03
N TYR A 64 -13.15 -11.33 -0.36
CA TYR A 64 -11.84 -10.98 0.19
C TYR A 64 -11.45 -11.80 1.44
N PHE A 65 -12.35 -12.61 1.95
CA PHE A 65 -12.09 -13.63 2.98
C PHE A 65 -12.12 -15.04 2.40
N LEU A 66 -12.15 -15.15 1.06
CA LEU A 66 -12.13 -16.43 0.34
C LEU A 66 -13.29 -17.36 0.68
N ASP A 67 -14.44 -16.83 1.12
CA ASP A 67 -15.61 -17.62 1.52
C ASP A 67 -16.25 -18.40 0.38
N PHE A 68 -15.84 -18.13 -0.85
CA PHE A 68 -16.23 -18.86 -2.05
C PHE A 68 -15.42 -20.14 -2.27
N ALA A 69 -14.27 -20.28 -1.61
CA ALA A 69 -13.36 -21.39 -1.80
C ALA A 69 -13.99 -22.71 -1.30
N PRO A 70 -13.77 -23.85 -1.98
CA PRO A 70 -14.12 -25.16 -1.45
C PRO A 70 -13.44 -25.38 -0.09
N LYS A 71 -14.12 -26.12 0.81
CA LYS A 71 -13.65 -26.30 2.19
C LYS A 71 -12.35 -27.07 2.29
N GLU A 72 -12.07 -27.88 1.29
CA GLU A 72 -10.90 -28.76 1.21
C GLU A 72 -9.65 -28.03 0.71
N VAL A 73 -9.80 -26.80 0.22
CA VAL A 73 -8.69 -26.01 -0.33
C VAL A 73 -8.27 -24.95 0.67
N PRO A 74 -6.99 -24.87 1.04
CA PRO A 74 -6.49 -23.91 2.01
C PRO A 74 -6.78 -22.45 1.62
N ARG A 75 -7.15 -21.64 2.62
CA ARG A 75 -7.48 -20.22 2.52
C ARG A 75 -6.53 -19.41 3.38
N ILE A 76 -5.68 -18.67 2.75
CA ILE A 76 -4.61 -17.94 3.40
C ILE A 76 -4.82 -16.44 3.18
N SER A 77 -4.65 -15.62 4.21
CA SER A 77 -4.47 -14.19 4.00
C SER A 77 -2.99 -13.83 4.06
N TYR A 78 -2.50 -13.11 3.03
CA TYR A 78 -1.17 -12.54 3.05
C TYR A 78 -1.23 -11.02 3.15
N ALA A 79 -0.75 -10.47 4.26
CA ALA A 79 -0.68 -9.04 4.51
C ALA A 79 -2.04 -8.32 4.31
N ALA A 80 -3.16 -8.96 4.65
CA ALA A 80 -4.46 -8.33 4.56
C ALA A 80 -4.56 -7.13 5.50
N SER A 81 -5.22 -6.06 5.05
CA SER A 81 -5.27 -4.80 5.81
C SER A 81 -6.69 -4.43 6.20
N PHE A 82 -6.88 -4.14 7.49
CA PHE A 82 -8.09 -3.48 7.99
C PHE A 82 -8.09 -1.96 7.70
N GLY A 83 -6.93 -1.39 7.38
CA GLY A 83 -6.74 0.02 7.09
C GLY A 83 -6.98 0.97 8.27
N ARG A 84 -7.35 0.43 9.43
CA ARG A 84 -7.67 1.13 10.67
C ARG A 84 -7.32 0.27 11.88
N ALA A 85 -7.08 0.92 13.02
CA ALA A 85 -6.75 0.22 14.26
C ALA A 85 -7.94 -0.51 14.92
N LYS A 86 -9.17 -0.35 14.40
CA LYS A 86 -10.39 -1.01 14.94
C LYS A 86 -11.40 -1.26 13.85
N VAL A 87 -12.12 -2.37 13.95
CA VAL A 87 -13.28 -2.68 13.12
C VAL A 87 -14.51 -1.96 13.69
N HIS A 88 -15.31 -1.34 12.81
CA HIS A 88 -16.54 -0.69 13.23
C HIS A 88 -17.51 -1.70 13.87
N PRO A 89 -18.17 -1.40 15.00
CA PRO A 89 -18.98 -2.37 15.77
C PRO A 89 -19.99 -3.15 14.93
N ARG A 90 -20.64 -2.51 13.96
CA ARG A 90 -21.64 -3.17 13.09
C ARG A 90 -21.07 -4.31 12.22
N PHE A 91 -19.77 -4.33 12.01
CA PHE A 91 -19.11 -5.34 11.17
C PHE A 91 -18.36 -6.41 11.96
N LYS A 92 -18.26 -6.28 13.31
CA LYS A 92 -17.42 -7.17 14.12
C LYS A 92 -17.84 -8.63 14.03
N SER A 93 -19.13 -8.94 14.15
CA SER A 93 -19.63 -10.32 14.15
C SER A 93 -19.37 -11.01 12.81
N GLU A 94 -19.75 -10.37 11.70
CA GLU A 94 -19.54 -10.94 10.37
C GLU A 94 -18.05 -11.08 10.04
N THR A 95 -17.22 -10.09 10.43
CA THR A 95 -15.77 -10.16 10.25
C THR A 95 -15.17 -11.32 11.07
N ALA A 96 -15.63 -11.53 12.30
CA ALA A 96 -15.19 -12.65 13.14
C ALA A 96 -15.48 -14.01 12.49
N ASP A 97 -16.69 -14.21 12.00
CA ASP A 97 -17.11 -15.46 11.35
C ASP A 97 -16.24 -15.74 10.10
N LEU A 98 -15.96 -14.70 9.31
CA LEU A 98 -15.13 -14.81 8.11
C LEU A 98 -13.66 -15.10 8.44
N ILE A 99 -13.09 -14.45 9.45
CA ILE A 99 -11.73 -14.71 9.94
C ILE A 99 -11.62 -16.16 10.44
N CYS A 100 -12.63 -16.66 11.19
CA CYS A 100 -12.64 -18.04 11.68
C CYS A 100 -12.66 -19.06 10.54
N SER A 101 -13.08 -18.69 9.34
CA SER A 101 -13.10 -19.58 8.17
C SER A 101 -11.78 -19.66 7.41
N MET A 102 -10.79 -18.82 7.74
CA MET A 102 -9.46 -18.85 7.15
C MET A 102 -8.61 -19.94 7.79
N ASP A 103 -7.72 -20.56 7.03
CA ASP A 103 -6.78 -21.55 7.58
C ASP A 103 -5.58 -20.85 8.21
N GLU A 104 -4.91 -19.95 7.47
CA GLU A 104 -3.77 -19.20 7.95
C GLU A 104 -3.96 -17.68 7.74
N ILE A 105 -3.51 -16.89 8.72
CA ILE A 105 -3.80 -15.47 8.75
C ILE A 105 -2.51 -14.66 8.91
N SER A 106 -2.24 -13.80 7.94
CA SER A 106 -1.29 -12.71 8.14
C SER A 106 -1.89 -11.36 7.78
N VAL A 107 -1.42 -10.33 8.47
CA VAL A 107 -1.92 -8.95 8.37
C VAL A 107 -0.78 -7.97 8.16
N ARG A 108 -1.07 -6.87 7.48
CA ARG A 108 -0.07 -5.86 7.11
C ARG A 108 0.22 -4.85 8.21
N GLU A 109 -0.71 -4.57 9.08
CA GLU A 109 -0.55 -3.65 10.21
C GLU A 109 -0.46 -4.43 11.53
N GLN A 110 0.42 -3.98 12.43
CA GLN A 110 0.53 -4.56 13.76
C GLN A 110 -0.80 -4.54 14.53
N SER A 111 -1.59 -3.48 14.36
CA SER A 111 -2.94 -3.39 14.93
C SER A 111 -3.88 -4.50 14.43
N GLY A 112 -3.65 -5.00 13.21
CA GLY A 112 -4.42 -6.10 12.63
C GLY A 112 -4.28 -7.40 13.43
N VAL A 113 -3.11 -7.69 14.00
CA VAL A 113 -2.89 -8.85 14.89
C VAL A 113 -3.84 -8.77 16.10
N GLY A 114 -3.91 -7.60 16.74
CA GLY A 114 -4.82 -7.37 17.85
C GLY A 114 -6.30 -7.47 17.46
N ILE A 115 -6.66 -7.01 16.25
CA ILE A 115 -8.04 -7.13 15.74
C ILE A 115 -8.42 -8.60 15.53
N VAL A 116 -7.57 -9.39 14.89
CA VAL A 116 -7.81 -10.83 14.67
C VAL A 116 -7.97 -11.53 16.01
N LYS A 117 -7.09 -11.27 16.98
CA LYS A 117 -7.16 -11.86 18.32
C LYS A 117 -8.43 -11.48 19.07
N GLU A 118 -8.81 -10.18 19.03
CA GLU A 118 -10.04 -9.68 19.68
C GLU A 118 -11.30 -10.33 19.09
N LEU A 119 -11.38 -10.47 17.77
CA LEU A 119 -12.60 -10.90 17.10
C LEU A 119 -12.78 -12.41 17.04
N SER A 120 -11.71 -13.19 16.97
CA SER A 120 -11.78 -14.63 16.67
C SER A 120 -11.00 -15.52 17.63
N ASP A 121 -10.28 -14.96 18.59
CA ASP A 121 -9.30 -15.63 19.47
C ASP A 121 -8.18 -16.37 18.69
N ARG A 122 -8.05 -16.11 17.39
CA ARG A 122 -6.98 -16.68 16.55
C ARG A 122 -5.74 -15.81 16.61
N ASP A 123 -4.62 -16.42 16.26
CA ASP A 123 -3.37 -15.69 16.06
C ASP A 123 -3.22 -15.27 14.60
N ALA A 124 -2.47 -14.21 14.34
CA ALA A 124 -2.14 -13.73 13.02
C ALA A 124 -0.69 -13.27 12.97
N GLU A 125 -0.01 -13.54 11.86
CA GLU A 125 1.36 -13.10 11.65
C GLU A 125 1.39 -11.65 11.12
N TRP A 126 2.27 -10.81 11.67
CA TRP A 126 2.50 -9.47 11.14
C TRP A 126 3.59 -9.52 10.07
N VAL A 127 3.20 -9.38 8.82
CA VAL A 127 4.09 -9.48 7.67
C VAL A 127 4.12 -8.17 6.87
N PRO A 128 5.20 -7.89 6.12
CA PRO A 128 5.28 -6.71 5.28
C PRO A 128 4.34 -6.80 4.07
N ASP A 129 4.07 -5.64 3.47
CA ASP A 129 3.43 -5.58 2.15
C ASP A 129 4.20 -6.43 1.12
N PRO A 130 3.54 -7.17 0.23
CA PRO A 130 4.21 -8.04 -0.75
C PRO A 130 5.18 -7.30 -1.67
N THR A 131 5.05 -5.99 -1.83
CA THR A 131 6.04 -5.20 -2.58
C THR A 131 7.43 -5.23 -1.94
N LEU A 132 7.55 -5.45 -0.62
CA LEU A 132 8.83 -5.62 0.05
C LEU A 132 9.44 -7.01 -0.12
N LEU A 133 8.71 -8.00 -0.64
CA LEU A 133 9.27 -9.34 -0.93
C LEU A 133 10.10 -9.37 -2.21
N VAL A 134 9.92 -8.39 -3.09
CA VAL A 134 10.66 -8.30 -4.35
C VAL A 134 12.07 -7.76 -4.06
N ASN A 135 13.09 -8.59 -4.26
CA ASN A 135 14.47 -8.22 -3.97
C ASN A 135 15.05 -7.24 -5.00
N ASP A 136 15.06 -7.59 -6.28
CA ASP A 136 15.78 -6.85 -7.32
C ASP A 136 14.96 -6.54 -8.58
N GLY A 137 13.68 -6.89 -8.60
CA GLY A 137 12.84 -6.82 -9.81
C GLY A 137 12.32 -5.44 -10.22
N TYR A 138 12.32 -4.44 -9.32
CA TYR A 138 11.78 -3.12 -9.63
C TYR A 138 12.64 -2.25 -10.56
N PRO A 139 13.98 -2.28 -10.54
CA PRO A 139 14.79 -1.36 -11.32
C PRO A 139 14.57 -1.45 -12.83
N GLU A 140 14.34 -2.66 -13.37
CA GLU A 140 14.16 -2.88 -14.80
C GLU A 140 12.74 -2.60 -15.29
N ALA A 141 11.75 -2.82 -14.43
CA ALA A 141 10.33 -2.62 -14.76
C ALA A 141 9.90 -1.15 -14.72
N VAL A 142 10.65 -0.31 -14.00
CA VAL A 142 10.31 1.11 -13.80
C VAL A 142 10.68 1.90 -15.05
N LEU A 143 9.69 2.58 -15.62
CA LEU A 143 9.90 3.42 -16.79
C LEU A 143 10.68 4.68 -16.44
N PRO A 144 11.66 5.08 -17.29
CA PRO A 144 12.30 6.37 -17.12
C PRO A 144 11.29 7.49 -17.31
N THR A 145 11.53 8.61 -16.64
CA THR A 145 10.74 9.84 -16.81
C THR A 145 11.47 10.81 -17.71
N ASP A 146 10.74 11.66 -18.40
CA ASP A 146 11.33 12.77 -19.19
C ASP A 146 11.79 13.93 -18.31
N GLN A 147 11.55 13.84 -16.99
CA GLN A 147 11.97 14.83 -16.02
C GLN A 147 13.46 14.66 -15.67
N SER A 148 14.15 15.77 -15.46
CA SER A 148 15.47 15.75 -14.81
C SER A 148 15.33 15.13 -13.40
N GLU A 149 16.42 14.64 -12.83
CA GLU A 149 16.41 14.10 -11.45
C GLU A 149 16.28 15.17 -10.36
N ASP A 150 16.17 16.45 -10.75
CA ASP A 150 16.18 17.59 -9.84
C ASP A 150 14.77 18.15 -9.58
N TYR A 151 13.91 17.34 -8.95
CA TYR A 151 12.58 17.76 -8.55
C TYR A 151 12.12 17.10 -7.24
N ILE A 152 11.10 17.72 -6.64
CA ILE A 152 10.33 17.16 -5.52
C ILE A 152 9.10 16.46 -6.10
N PHE A 153 8.91 15.17 -5.82
CA PHE A 153 7.70 14.49 -6.23
C PHE A 153 6.65 14.54 -5.12
N SER A 154 5.54 15.22 -5.37
CA SER A 154 4.42 15.32 -4.45
C SER A 154 3.28 14.41 -4.86
N TYR A 155 3.10 13.30 -4.11
CA TYR A 155 2.01 12.37 -4.32
C TYR A 155 1.11 12.28 -3.09
N THR A 156 0.02 13.04 -3.12
CA THR A 156 -0.89 13.18 -1.99
C THR A 156 -2.33 12.92 -2.40
N LEU A 157 -3.00 12.05 -1.65
CA LEU A 157 -4.37 11.64 -1.94
C LEU A 157 -5.43 12.51 -1.24
N ARG A 158 -5.07 13.09 -0.10
CA ARG A 158 -5.98 13.80 0.80
C ARG A 158 -5.19 14.88 1.56
N SER A 159 -5.88 15.97 1.99
CA SER A 159 -5.27 17.12 2.69
C SER A 159 -4.39 17.98 1.78
N ARG A 160 -4.71 19.27 1.69
CA ARG A 160 -3.97 20.19 0.81
C ARG A 160 -3.16 21.22 1.59
N GLU A 161 -3.65 21.72 2.71
CA GLU A 161 -3.06 22.86 3.39
C GLU A 161 -1.66 22.57 3.94
N LEU A 162 -1.51 21.52 4.75
CA LEU A 162 -0.21 21.11 5.28
C LEU A 162 0.75 20.70 4.16
N VAL A 163 0.26 19.94 3.16
CA VAL A 163 1.05 19.56 1.98
C VAL A 163 1.57 20.79 1.26
N SER A 164 0.71 21.77 0.95
CA SER A 164 1.12 22.98 0.23
C SER A 164 2.14 23.82 1.00
N SER A 165 2.06 23.87 2.33
CA SER A 165 3.05 24.55 3.16
C SER A 165 4.43 23.88 3.06
N ILE A 166 4.47 22.54 3.11
CA ILE A 166 5.68 21.74 2.98
C ILE A 166 6.26 21.87 1.56
N GLU A 167 5.43 21.75 0.52
CA GLU A 167 5.81 21.92 -0.89
C GLU A 167 6.48 23.30 -1.11
N LYS A 168 5.83 24.37 -0.64
CA LYS A 168 6.34 25.74 -0.78
C LYS A 168 7.67 25.93 -0.06
N HIS A 169 7.78 25.41 1.17
CA HIS A 169 9.03 25.52 1.94
C HIS A 169 10.16 24.78 1.23
N LEU A 170 9.96 23.53 0.85
CA LEU A 170 11.00 22.73 0.20
C LEU A 170 11.37 23.29 -1.19
N ALA A 171 10.40 23.74 -1.99
CA ALA A 171 10.69 24.38 -3.26
C ALA A 171 11.53 25.66 -3.09
N THR A 172 11.22 26.47 -2.07
CA THR A 172 11.94 27.72 -1.81
C THR A 172 13.37 27.46 -1.28
N SER A 173 13.52 26.52 -0.34
CA SER A 173 14.81 26.23 0.31
C SER A 173 15.78 25.47 -0.59
N THR A 174 15.27 24.61 -1.49
CA THR A 174 16.08 23.77 -2.37
C THR A 174 16.22 24.31 -3.79
N GLY A 175 15.32 25.21 -4.23
CA GLY A 175 15.22 25.64 -5.62
C GLY A 175 14.65 24.60 -6.58
N LEU A 176 14.15 23.47 -6.07
CA LEU A 176 13.62 22.38 -6.88
C LEU A 176 12.16 22.64 -7.29
N GLU A 177 11.79 22.18 -8.48
CA GLU A 177 10.40 22.19 -8.94
C GLU A 177 9.58 21.11 -8.21
N VAL A 178 8.28 21.41 -7.96
CA VAL A 178 7.33 20.42 -7.43
C VAL A 178 6.56 19.79 -8.57
N VAL A 179 6.79 18.49 -8.79
CA VAL A 179 6.11 17.65 -9.77
C VAL A 179 5.05 16.81 -9.06
N SER A 180 3.85 16.76 -9.60
CA SER A 180 2.73 15.96 -9.07
C SER A 180 1.90 15.39 -10.23
N PRO A 181 1.07 14.36 -10.02
CA PRO A 181 0.14 13.89 -11.06
C PRO A 181 -0.74 15.02 -11.62
N MET A 182 -1.08 16.01 -10.81
CA MET A 182 -1.89 17.15 -11.23
C MET A 182 -1.11 18.12 -12.11
N THR A 183 0.15 18.44 -11.79
CA THR A 183 1.01 19.31 -12.61
C THR A 183 1.36 18.62 -13.93
N LEU A 184 1.59 17.30 -13.92
CA LEU A 184 1.82 16.49 -15.13
C LEU A 184 0.61 16.48 -16.05
N ALA A 185 -0.59 16.33 -15.48
CA ALA A 185 -1.82 16.40 -16.28
C ALA A 185 -2.01 17.79 -16.90
N ALA A 186 -1.72 18.85 -16.14
CA ALA A 186 -1.84 20.24 -16.61
C ALA A 186 -0.84 20.60 -17.72
N SER A 187 0.37 20.01 -17.68
CA SER A 187 1.42 20.23 -18.70
C SER A 187 1.26 19.35 -19.95
N GLY A 188 0.19 18.55 -20.05
CA GLY A 188 -0.10 17.74 -21.22
C GLY A 188 0.52 16.33 -21.21
N HIS A 189 1.32 15.96 -20.21
CA HIS A 189 1.89 14.61 -20.07
C HIS A 189 0.84 13.57 -19.65
N GLY A 190 -0.34 14.02 -19.18
CA GLY A 190 -1.39 13.17 -18.64
C GLY A 190 -1.05 12.62 -17.25
N GLU A 191 -2.01 11.94 -16.62
CA GLU A 191 -1.74 11.27 -15.35
C GLU A 191 -0.87 10.02 -15.57
N PRO A 192 0.17 9.81 -14.74
CA PRO A 192 1.06 8.65 -14.88
C PRO A 192 0.31 7.34 -14.65
N GLY A 193 0.67 6.30 -15.40
CA GLY A 193 0.30 4.91 -15.13
C GLY A 193 1.18 4.33 -14.01
N PRO A 194 1.00 3.03 -13.67
CA PRO A 194 1.73 2.42 -12.55
C PRO A 194 3.25 2.49 -12.68
N LEU A 195 3.80 2.19 -13.84
CA LEU A 195 5.25 2.16 -14.03
C LEU A 195 5.86 3.56 -14.12
N GLU A 196 5.17 4.50 -14.78
CA GLU A 196 5.60 5.88 -14.83
C GLU A 196 5.57 6.52 -13.42
N TRP A 197 4.54 6.21 -12.62
CA TRP A 197 4.45 6.68 -11.26
C TRP A 197 5.63 6.21 -10.39
N LEU A 198 6.03 4.95 -10.53
CA LEU A 198 7.25 4.44 -9.91
C LEU A 198 8.50 5.17 -10.41
N GLY A 199 8.56 5.47 -11.70
CA GLY A 199 9.63 6.25 -12.31
C GLY A 199 9.77 7.63 -11.68
N TYR A 200 8.65 8.34 -11.48
CA TYR A 200 8.67 9.66 -10.82
C TYR A 200 9.17 9.59 -9.38
N ILE A 201 8.81 8.56 -8.61
CA ILE A 201 9.38 8.36 -7.27
C ILE A 201 10.89 8.08 -7.36
N LYS A 202 11.28 7.14 -8.21
CA LYS A 202 12.67 6.70 -8.35
C LYS A 202 13.61 7.81 -8.77
N SER A 203 13.18 8.71 -9.66
CA SER A 203 14.01 9.80 -10.19
C SER A 203 13.93 11.09 -9.34
N SER A 204 13.02 11.20 -8.38
CA SER A 204 12.93 12.42 -7.56
C SER A 204 14.09 12.57 -6.56
N LYS A 205 14.37 13.79 -6.14
CA LYS A 205 15.28 14.08 -5.02
C LYS A 205 14.62 13.87 -3.68
N VAL A 206 13.34 14.21 -3.57
CA VAL A 206 12.54 14.13 -2.35
C VAL A 206 11.12 13.74 -2.71
N VAL A 207 10.46 12.98 -1.85
CA VAL A 207 9.05 12.63 -1.99
C VAL A 207 8.25 13.25 -0.85
N ILE A 208 7.16 13.96 -1.18
CA ILE A 208 6.14 14.42 -0.23
C ILE A 208 4.91 13.54 -0.45
N THR A 209 4.46 12.83 0.58
CA THR A 209 3.33 11.92 0.39
C THR A 209 2.49 11.72 1.66
N ASN A 210 1.20 11.44 1.49
CA ASN A 210 0.31 10.87 2.50
C ASN A 210 -0.25 9.50 2.05
N SER A 211 0.37 8.91 1.03
CA SER A 211 0.04 7.58 0.53
C SER A 211 0.93 6.53 1.18
N TYR A 212 0.32 5.44 1.64
CA TYR A 212 1.06 4.27 2.12
C TYR A 212 2.06 3.77 1.07
N HIS A 213 1.61 3.54 -0.16
CA HIS A 213 2.49 3.06 -1.24
C HIS A 213 3.49 4.13 -1.70
N GLY A 214 3.13 5.42 -1.62
CA GLY A 214 4.10 6.50 -1.85
C GLY A 214 5.28 6.43 -0.89
N THR A 215 5.00 6.20 0.40
CA THR A 215 6.04 5.99 1.43
C THR A 215 6.83 4.71 1.16
N LEU A 216 6.14 3.62 0.89
CA LEU A 216 6.75 2.31 0.69
C LEU A 216 7.74 2.31 -0.48
N PHE A 217 7.35 2.86 -1.63
CA PHE A 217 8.24 2.97 -2.78
C PHE A 217 9.35 4.01 -2.60
N SER A 218 9.14 5.04 -1.79
CA SER A 218 10.24 5.94 -1.38
C SER A 218 11.31 5.16 -0.61
N ILE A 219 10.91 4.25 0.27
CA ILE A 219 11.82 3.37 1.03
C ILE A 219 12.54 2.39 0.07
N ILE A 220 11.79 1.71 -0.81
CA ILE A 220 12.34 0.74 -1.78
C ILE A 220 13.40 1.40 -2.69
N PHE A 221 13.13 2.63 -3.17
CA PHE A 221 14.06 3.37 -4.04
C PHE A 221 15.06 4.24 -3.28
N LYS A 222 15.12 4.11 -1.94
CA LYS A 222 16.05 4.85 -1.07
C LYS A 222 15.94 6.37 -1.28
N LYS A 223 14.72 6.89 -1.43
CA LYS A 223 14.46 8.33 -1.61
C LYS A 223 14.14 8.99 -0.28
N PRO A 224 14.75 10.14 0.03
CA PRO A 224 14.32 10.97 1.14
C PRO A 224 12.83 11.30 0.99
N PHE A 225 12.07 11.24 2.09
CA PHE A 225 10.65 11.52 2.04
C PHE A 225 10.14 12.19 3.32
N VAL A 226 9.02 12.87 3.18
CA VAL A 226 8.20 13.37 4.28
C VAL A 226 6.82 12.76 4.16
N PHE A 227 6.39 12.02 5.18
CA PHE A 227 5.00 11.55 5.28
C PHE A 227 4.14 12.62 5.94
N VAL A 228 3.11 13.08 5.24
CA VAL A 228 2.19 14.11 5.72
C VAL A 228 0.96 13.43 6.32
N ALA A 229 0.89 13.39 7.65
CA ALA A 229 -0.21 12.73 8.34
C ALA A 229 -1.55 13.44 8.11
N LEU A 230 -2.61 12.66 8.05
CA LEU A 230 -3.97 13.15 7.99
C LEU A 230 -4.49 13.46 9.39
N SER A 231 -5.28 14.51 9.54
CA SER A 231 -5.82 14.97 10.82
C SER A 231 -7.33 14.79 10.92
N GLY A 232 -7.88 14.98 12.12
CA GLY A 232 -9.32 14.94 12.40
C GLY A 232 -9.93 13.57 12.08
N ALA A 233 -11.10 13.57 11.45
CA ALA A 233 -11.84 12.34 11.12
C ALA A 233 -11.06 11.39 10.17
N LYS A 234 -10.02 11.90 9.50
CA LYS A 234 -9.18 11.12 8.58
C LYS A 234 -7.93 10.55 9.24
N ALA A 235 -7.63 10.88 10.49
CA ALA A 235 -6.42 10.41 11.19
C ALA A 235 -6.28 8.88 11.21
N GLY A 236 -7.40 8.14 11.26
CA GLY A 236 -7.38 6.68 11.23
C GLY A 236 -6.77 6.06 9.96
N PHE A 237 -6.64 6.82 8.86
CA PHE A 237 -5.97 6.35 7.64
C PHE A 237 -4.44 6.32 7.76
N ASN A 238 -3.88 6.98 8.77
CA ASN A 238 -2.44 6.95 9.02
C ASN A 238 -1.97 5.59 9.55
N GLU A 239 -2.87 4.73 10.04
CA GLU A 239 -2.54 3.46 10.69
C GLU A 239 -1.55 2.61 9.90
N ARG A 240 -1.78 2.50 8.59
CA ARG A 240 -0.91 1.73 7.69
C ARG A 240 0.51 2.29 7.62
N ALA A 241 0.61 3.62 7.46
CA ALA A 241 1.90 4.29 7.43
C ALA A 241 2.57 4.29 8.81
N ASN A 242 1.81 4.46 9.89
CA ASN A 242 2.32 4.34 11.25
C ASN A 242 2.96 2.97 11.49
N SER A 243 2.26 1.88 11.12
CA SER A 243 2.74 0.52 11.28
C SER A 243 4.02 0.27 10.48
N LEU A 244 4.05 0.70 9.21
CA LEU A 244 5.24 0.59 8.34
C LEU A 244 6.43 1.37 8.92
N LEU A 245 6.22 2.66 9.22
CA LEU A 245 7.29 3.53 9.72
C LEU A 245 7.79 3.08 11.08
N HIS A 246 6.90 2.56 11.95
CA HIS A 246 7.29 1.99 13.23
C HIS A 246 8.16 0.75 13.04
N GLY A 247 7.72 -0.19 12.20
CA GLY A 247 8.47 -1.42 11.92
C GLY A 247 9.87 -1.17 11.36
N LEU A 248 10.06 -0.05 10.66
CA LEU A 248 11.34 0.33 10.06
C LEU A 248 12.12 1.41 10.86
N GLY A 249 11.59 1.88 12.00
CA GLY A 249 12.21 2.92 12.81
C GLY A 249 12.29 4.30 12.11
N LEU A 250 11.30 4.60 11.27
CA LEU A 250 11.22 5.81 10.44
C LEU A 250 10.11 6.79 10.88
N GLN A 251 9.59 6.66 12.12
CA GLN A 251 8.49 7.49 12.62
C GLN A 251 8.81 8.99 12.59
N GLY A 252 10.08 9.35 12.73
CA GLY A 252 10.56 10.72 12.64
C GLY A 252 10.23 11.42 11.31
N ARG A 253 9.95 10.64 10.24
CA ARG A 253 9.61 11.16 8.92
C ARG A 253 8.16 11.60 8.76
N MET A 254 7.34 11.46 9.80
CA MET A 254 5.94 11.85 9.78
C MET A 254 5.75 13.26 10.35
N MET A 255 5.00 14.08 9.63
CA MET A 255 4.54 15.41 10.06
C MET A 255 3.02 15.46 10.10
N ASP A 256 2.46 15.92 11.21
CA ASP A 256 1.02 16.12 11.45
C ASP A 256 0.63 17.61 11.50
N SER A 257 1.61 18.50 11.61
CA SER A 257 1.50 19.94 11.62
C SER A 257 2.71 20.55 10.90
N TYR A 258 2.57 21.78 10.40
CA TYR A 258 3.69 22.49 9.82
C TYR A 258 4.59 23.04 10.92
N ASP A 259 5.84 22.63 10.88
CA ASP A 259 6.93 23.08 11.73
C ASP A 259 8.19 23.11 10.86
N GLU A 260 8.73 24.32 10.68
CA GLU A 260 9.86 24.59 9.78
C GLU A 260 11.14 23.91 10.29
N ASP A 261 11.44 24.06 11.57
CA ASP A 261 12.67 23.49 12.17
C ASP A 261 12.63 21.96 12.10
N ARG A 262 11.47 21.36 12.36
CA ARG A 262 11.27 19.93 12.23
C ARG A 262 11.39 19.44 10.80
N LEU A 263 10.84 20.18 9.83
CA LEU A 263 10.95 19.85 8.41
C LEU A 263 12.40 19.90 7.96
N GLN A 264 13.13 20.93 8.36
CA GLN A 264 14.56 21.06 8.08
C GLN A 264 15.35 19.91 8.70
N ALA A 265 15.10 19.57 9.98
CA ALA A 265 15.75 18.45 10.65
C ALA A 265 15.45 17.11 9.94
N ILE A 266 14.22 16.89 9.47
CA ILE A 266 13.86 15.72 8.66
C ILE A 266 14.67 15.67 7.37
N MET A 267 14.88 16.79 6.70
CA MET A 267 15.60 16.85 5.42
C MET A 267 17.10 16.71 5.57
N GLU A 268 17.68 17.24 6.66
CA GLU A 268 19.11 17.18 6.97
C GLU A 268 19.52 15.84 7.56
N GLN A 269 18.58 15.11 8.18
CA GLN A 269 18.88 13.80 8.77
C GLN A 269 19.20 12.78 7.68
N ASP A 270 20.41 12.26 7.72
CA ASP A 270 20.81 11.15 6.88
C ASP A 270 19.94 9.91 7.14
N PHE A 271 19.59 9.22 6.07
CA PHE A 271 18.92 7.94 6.15
C PHE A 271 19.95 6.83 6.39
N ASP A 272 19.80 6.12 7.47
CA ASP A 272 20.52 4.87 7.69
C ASP A 272 19.85 3.75 6.86
N TRP A 273 20.07 3.80 5.54
CA TRP A 273 19.52 2.83 4.61
C TRP A 273 20.00 1.41 4.85
N GLU A 274 21.19 1.25 5.42
CA GLU A 274 21.74 -0.07 5.80
C GLU A 274 20.88 -0.71 6.89
N ARG A 275 20.58 0.02 7.95
CA ARG A 275 19.70 -0.43 9.02
C ARG A 275 18.30 -0.72 8.52
N VAL A 276 17.73 0.16 7.69
CA VAL A 276 16.39 -0.03 7.10
C VAL A 276 16.36 -1.30 6.26
N HIS A 277 17.39 -1.54 5.45
CA HIS A 277 17.52 -2.74 4.64
C HIS A 277 17.58 -4.01 5.49
N GLN A 278 18.40 -4.02 6.55
CA GLN A 278 18.49 -5.16 7.50
C GLN A 278 17.12 -5.47 8.14
N GLN A 279 16.34 -4.46 8.49
CA GLN A 279 14.98 -4.66 9.02
C GLN A 279 14.00 -5.22 7.97
N ILE A 280 14.11 -4.78 6.72
CA ILE A 280 13.32 -5.33 5.61
C ILE A 280 13.69 -6.80 5.39
N GLU A 281 14.97 -7.15 5.39
CA GLU A 281 15.41 -8.54 5.24
C GLU A 281 14.92 -9.44 6.39
N ALA A 282 14.99 -8.96 7.62
CA ALA A 282 14.41 -9.68 8.75
C ALA A 282 12.90 -9.91 8.58
N TRP A 283 12.19 -8.92 8.08
CA TRP A 283 10.76 -9.04 7.80
C TRP A 283 10.45 -10.00 6.65
N ARG A 284 11.30 -10.05 5.62
CA ARG A 284 11.21 -11.02 4.51
C ARG A 284 11.35 -12.46 5.00
N VAL A 285 12.27 -12.70 5.93
CA VAL A 285 12.44 -14.05 6.53
C VAL A 285 11.13 -14.51 7.19
N VAL A 286 10.49 -13.64 7.99
CA VAL A 286 9.22 -13.94 8.64
C VAL A 286 8.13 -14.22 7.58
N ALA A 287 8.03 -13.35 6.58
CA ALA A 287 7.02 -13.46 5.54
C ALA A 287 7.17 -14.71 4.67
N ASN A 288 8.40 -15.04 4.28
CA ASN A 288 8.67 -16.25 3.49
C ASN A 288 8.39 -17.51 4.32
N GLY A 289 8.81 -17.54 5.58
CA GLY A 289 8.49 -18.65 6.49
C GLY A 289 6.99 -18.85 6.68
N PHE A 290 6.22 -17.75 6.83
CA PHE A 290 4.76 -17.81 6.87
C PHE A 290 4.19 -18.42 5.58
N LEU A 291 4.59 -17.93 4.41
CA LEU A 291 4.10 -18.43 3.12
C LEU A 291 4.47 -19.90 2.90
N GLU A 292 5.71 -20.28 3.16
CA GLU A 292 6.20 -21.67 3.01
C GLU A 292 5.38 -22.63 3.89
N THR A 293 5.23 -22.31 5.17
CA THR A 293 4.46 -23.15 6.10
C THR A 293 2.98 -23.21 5.71
N SER A 294 2.38 -22.05 5.36
CA SER A 294 0.95 -21.99 5.04
C SER A 294 0.59 -22.69 3.73
N ILE A 295 1.47 -22.66 2.73
CA ILE A 295 1.24 -23.28 1.42
C ILE A 295 1.52 -24.79 1.47
N SER A 296 2.56 -25.21 2.20
CA SER A 296 2.93 -26.64 2.30
C SER A 296 1.98 -27.45 3.18
N GLY A 297 1.07 -26.78 3.90
CA GLY A 297 0.09 -27.43 4.77
C GLY A 297 0.77 -28.20 5.90
N GLY A 298 1.54 -27.53 6.75
CA GLY A 298 2.29 -28.01 7.90
C GLY A 298 2.36 -29.54 8.03
N GLU A 299 3.44 -30.16 7.55
CA GLU A 299 3.72 -31.58 7.78
C GLU A 299 3.78 -31.91 9.27
#